data_24051cc9646fb06aa685d3fe6c57d947
#
_entry.id   24051cc9646fb06aa685d3fe6c57d947
#
_cell.length_a   1.000
_cell.length_b   1.000
_cell.length_c   1.000
_cell.angle_alpha   90.00
_cell.angle_beta   90.00
_cell.angle_gamma   90.00
#
_symmetry.space_group_name_H-M   'P 1'
#
loop_
_entity.id
_entity.type
_entity.pdbx_description
1 polymer ?
#
loop_
_entity_poly.entity_id
_entity_poly.type
_entity_poly.pdbx_seq_one_letter_code
_entity_poly.pdbx_strand_id
1 'polypeptide(L)'
;MEYLSNDKLLIVGAGGMIGSNMVQSALMLGLTPNICLYDIYEPGVHGVFDEIQQCAFAGANVTYTVNPEEAFTGAKYIISSGGAPRKDGMTREDLLKGNCQIAAEFGDNIKKYCPEVEHVVVIFNPADVTALTDLIHSGLKPNQLT
;
A
#
# COMPACT_ATOMS: atom_id res chain seq x y z
N MET A 1 18.71 -10.59 11.50
CA MET A 1 18.52 -9.17 11.15
C MET A 1 17.74 -8.54 12.28
N GLU A 2 18.14 -7.39 12.76
CA GLU A 2 17.38 -6.64 13.77
C GLU A 2 16.42 -5.70 13.04
N TYR A 3 15.13 -5.78 13.36
CA TYR A 3 14.10 -4.93 12.74
C TYR A 3 13.86 -3.68 13.62
N LEU A 4 13.56 -2.56 12.97
CA LEU A 4 13.31 -1.27 13.65
C LEU A 4 11.98 -1.27 14.42
N SER A 5 10.98 -1.99 13.95
CA SER A 5 9.66 -2.13 14.56
C SER A 5 9.13 -3.55 14.38
N ASN A 6 8.10 -3.90 15.13
CA ASN A 6 7.29 -5.10 14.93
C ASN A 6 5.87 -4.78 14.42
N ASP A 7 5.61 -3.51 14.09
CA ASP A 7 4.31 -3.09 13.61
C ASP A 7 4.03 -3.59 12.20
N LYS A 8 2.76 -3.79 11.88
CA LYS A 8 2.33 -4.21 10.55
C LYS A 8 2.50 -3.07 9.56
N LEU A 9 3.28 -3.33 8.50
CA LEU A 9 3.38 -2.50 7.31
C LEU A 9 2.50 -3.09 6.21
N LEU A 10 1.57 -2.29 5.69
CA LEU A 10 0.76 -2.64 4.53
C LEU A 10 1.34 -1.98 3.27
N ILE A 11 1.57 -2.78 2.24
CA ILE A 11 1.94 -2.32 0.90
C ILE A 11 0.73 -2.51 -0.02
N VAL A 12 0.12 -1.41 -0.47
CA VAL A 12 -1.01 -1.40 -1.40
C VAL A 12 -0.51 -1.24 -2.83
N GLY A 13 -1.04 -2.04 -3.74
CA GLY A 13 -0.51 -2.16 -5.11
C GLY A 13 0.75 -3.01 -5.17
N ALA A 14 0.87 -3.98 -4.26
CA ALA A 14 2.07 -4.79 -4.09
C ALA A 14 2.39 -5.70 -5.29
N GLY A 15 1.40 -6.05 -6.11
CA GLY A 15 1.60 -6.82 -7.35
C GLY A 15 2.21 -6.01 -8.50
N GLY A 16 2.29 -4.68 -8.38
CA GLY A 16 2.92 -3.79 -9.36
C GLY A 16 4.43 -3.66 -9.17
N MET A 17 5.12 -3.13 -10.20
CA MET A 17 6.59 -2.97 -10.17
C MET A 17 7.08 -2.10 -9.00
N ILE A 18 6.36 -1.04 -8.66
CA ILE A 18 6.75 -0.14 -7.57
C ILE A 18 6.49 -0.83 -6.22
N GLY A 19 5.29 -1.39 -6.04
CA GLY A 19 4.93 -2.05 -4.79
C GLY A 19 5.83 -3.24 -4.46
N SER A 20 6.15 -4.09 -5.42
CA SER A 20 7.05 -5.24 -5.23
C SER A 20 8.45 -4.81 -4.79
N ASN A 21 9.01 -3.76 -5.41
CA ASN A 21 10.29 -3.19 -5.00
C ASN A 21 10.27 -2.61 -3.57
N MET A 22 9.14 -2.04 -3.16
CA MET A 22 8.98 -1.52 -1.79
C MET A 22 8.99 -2.62 -0.74
N VAL A 23 8.37 -3.78 -1.04
CA VAL A 23 8.42 -4.95 -0.15
C VAL A 23 9.86 -5.39 0.08
N GLN A 24 10.63 -5.57 -1.00
CA GLN A 24 12.04 -5.94 -0.92
C GLN A 24 12.85 -4.91 -0.14
N SER A 25 12.67 -3.62 -0.48
CA SER A 25 13.39 -2.52 0.19
C SER A 25 13.09 -2.46 1.69
N ALA A 26 11.83 -2.63 2.08
CA ALA A 26 11.44 -2.63 3.49
C ALA A 26 12.09 -3.77 4.29
N LEU A 27 12.17 -4.96 3.69
CA LEU A 27 12.84 -6.12 4.29
C LEU A 27 14.37 -5.95 4.33
N MET A 28 14.98 -5.47 3.24
CA MET A 28 16.43 -5.22 3.17
C MET A 28 16.88 -4.15 4.18
N LEU A 29 16.07 -3.13 4.40
CA LEU A 29 16.32 -2.08 5.39
C LEU A 29 15.98 -2.50 6.82
N GLY A 30 15.35 -3.66 7.01
CA GLY A 30 14.95 -4.14 8.33
C GLY A 30 13.88 -3.26 9.01
N LEU A 31 12.94 -2.70 8.25
CA LEU A 31 11.93 -1.80 8.82
C LEU A 31 11.00 -2.54 9.79
N THR A 32 10.41 -3.64 9.34
CA THR A 32 9.57 -4.53 10.13
C THR A 32 9.56 -5.94 9.53
N PRO A 33 9.45 -7.00 10.34
CA PRO A 33 9.25 -8.34 9.80
C PRO A 33 7.82 -8.55 9.28
N ASN A 34 6.83 -7.79 9.77
CA ASN A 34 5.42 -8.01 9.52
C ASN A 34 4.92 -7.16 8.35
N ILE A 35 4.96 -7.72 7.15
CA ILE A 35 4.52 -7.03 5.93
C ILE A 35 3.32 -7.76 5.32
N CYS A 36 2.25 -7.00 5.04
CA CYS A 36 1.11 -7.47 4.29
C CYS A 36 1.13 -6.87 2.87
N LEU A 37 1.06 -7.73 1.87
CA LEU A 37 0.93 -7.35 0.47
C LEU A 37 -0.54 -7.34 0.10
N TYR A 38 -1.02 -6.22 -0.42
CA TYR A 38 -2.39 -6.10 -0.89
C TYR A 38 -2.43 -5.62 -2.34
N ASP A 39 -3.20 -6.31 -3.15
CA ASP A 39 -3.53 -5.90 -4.52
C ASP A 39 -4.91 -6.46 -4.88
N ILE A 40 -5.57 -5.83 -5.86
CA ILE A 40 -6.82 -6.33 -6.42
C ILE A 40 -6.61 -7.45 -7.44
N TYR A 41 -5.38 -7.60 -7.97
CA TYR A 41 -4.98 -8.62 -8.92
C TYR A 41 -4.22 -9.74 -8.22
N GLU A 42 -4.94 -10.78 -7.81
CA GLU A 42 -4.41 -11.90 -7.04
C GLU A 42 -3.18 -12.58 -7.67
N PRO A 43 -3.13 -12.92 -8.98
CA PRO A 43 -1.96 -13.56 -9.55
C PRO A 43 -0.68 -12.71 -9.43
N GLY A 44 -0.80 -11.39 -9.53
CA GLY A 44 0.33 -10.47 -9.37
C GLY A 44 0.88 -10.44 -7.95
N VAL A 45 0.02 -10.25 -6.96
CA VAL A 45 0.45 -10.19 -5.56
C VAL A 45 0.95 -11.54 -5.04
N HIS A 46 0.34 -12.64 -5.49
CA HIS A 46 0.80 -14.00 -5.18
C HIS A 46 2.21 -14.25 -5.75
N GLY A 47 2.46 -13.85 -7.00
CA GLY A 47 3.78 -13.97 -7.61
C GLY A 47 4.86 -13.22 -6.83
N VAL A 48 4.59 -11.99 -6.40
CA VAL A 48 5.51 -11.21 -5.54
C VAL A 48 5.72 -11.89 -4.19
N PHE A 49 4.66 -12.42 -3.58
CA PHE A 49 4.77 -13.18 -2.33
C PHE A 49 5.72 -14.37 -2.49
N ASP A 50 5.58 -15.18 -3.55
CA ASP A 50 6.43 -16.33 -3.81
C ASP A 50 7.91 -15.92 -4.03
N GLU A 51 8.15 -14.82 -4.76
CA GLU A 51 9.50 -14.26 -4.93
C GLU A 51 10.14 -13.89 -3.59
N ILE A 52 9.38 -13.22 -2.72
CA ILE A 52 9.86 -12.81 -1.38
C ILE A 52 10.15 -14.03 -0.50
N GLN A 53 9.32 -15.09 -0.56
CA GLN A 53 9.58 -16.33 0.17
C GLN A 53 10.91 -16.98 -0.27
N GLN A 54 11.21 -16.93 -1.57
CA GLN A 54 12.47 -17.46 -2.13
C GLN A 54 13.70 -16.65 -1.70
N CYS A 55 13.56 -15.38 -1.38
CA CYS A 55 14.65 -14.53 -0.86
C CYS A 55 15.09 -14.90 0.55
N ALA A 56 14.31 -15.69 1.29
CA ALA A 56 14.60 -16.20 2.63
C ALA A 56 15.06 -15.12 3.62
N PHE A 57 14.38 -13.99 3.66
CA PHE A 57 14.65 -12.93 4.64
C PHE A 57 14.45 -13.45 6.07
N ALA A 58 15.51 -13.43 6.86
CA ALA A 58 15.51 -14.02 8.20
C ALA A 58 14.52 -13.33 9.13
N GLY A 59 13.56 -14.09 9.66
CA GLY A 59 12.55 -13.63 10.60
C GLY A 59 11.42 -12.83 9.96
N ALA A 60 11.37 -12.71 8.62
CA ALA A 60 10.28 -12.06 7.94
C ALA A 60 8.98 -12.87 8.05
N ASN A 61 7.89 -12.16 8.31
CA ASN A 61 6.53 -12.65 8.34
C ASN A 61 5.72 -11.88 7.28
N VAL A 62 5.79 -12.35 6.04
CA VAL A 62 5.12 -11.73 4.90
C VAL A 62 3.84 -12.49 4.60
N THR A 63 2.75 -11.76 4.41
CA THR A 63 1.45 -12.29 4.00
C THR A 63 0.95 -11.56 2.76
N TYR A 64 0.00 -12.14 2.03
CA TYR A 64 -0.69 -11.45 0.96
C TYR A 64 -2.19 -11.68 1.03
N THR A 65 -2.97 -10.76 0.49
CA THR A 65 -4.42 -10.87 0.41
C THR A 65 -4.98 -9.95 -0.68
N VAL A 66 -6.16 -10.29 -1.18
CA VAL A 66 -7.00 -9.44 -2.04
C VAL A 66 -8.21 -8.87 -1.27
N ASN A 67 -8.32 -9.21 0.01
CA ASN A 67 -9.40 -8.74 0.88
C ASN A 67 -8.95 -7.47 1.64
N PRO A 68 -9.62 -6.31 1.42
CA PRO A 68 -9.24 -5.07 2.08
C PRO A 68 -9.36 -5.15 3.61
N GLU A 69 -10.34 -5.84 4.17
CA GLU A 69 -10.48 -5.98 5.63
C GLU A 69 -9.26 -6.67 6.25
N GLU A 70 -8.81 -7.78 5.65
CA GLU A 70 -7.60 -8.49 6.11
C GLU A 70 -6.34 -7.65 5.95
N ALA A 71 -6.24 -6.93 4.82
CA ALA A 71 -5.09 -6.08 4.51
C ALA A 71 -4.93 -4.96 5.53
N PHE A 72 -5.97 -4.16 5.72
CA PHE A 72 -5.91 -2.92 6.51
C PHE A 72 -5.98 -3.17 8.02
N THR A 73 -6.69 -4.20 8.48
CA THR A 73 -6.81 -4.47 9.92
C THR A 73 -5.44 -4.61 10.59
N GLY A 74 -5.21 -3.79 11.61
CA GLY A 74 -3.98 -3.77 12.40
C GLY A 74 -2.77 -3.12 11.73
N ALA A 75 -2.92 -2.53 10.53
CA ALA A 75 -1.85 -1.78 9.88
C ALA A 75 -1.52 -0.50 10.67
N LYS A 76 -0.25 -0.31 10.99
CA LYS A 76 0.29 0.91 11.61
C LYS A 76 0.91 1.85 10.60
N TYR A 77 1.52 1.29 9.57
CA TYR A 77 2.13 2.02 8.48
C TYR A 77 1.61 1.49 7.15
N ILE A 78 1.32 2.39 6.22
CA ILE A 78 0.81 2.04 4.88
C ILE A 78 1.60 2.78 3.82
N ILE A 79 2.02 2.07 2.77
CA ILE A 79 2.57 2.65 1.55
C ILE A 79 1.64 2.26 0.41
N SER A 80 1.09 3.24 -0.30
CA SER A 80 0.18 3.01 -1.42
C SER A 80 0.78 3.43 -2.75
N SER A 81 0.98 2.44 -3.62
CA SER A 81 1.31 2.61 -5.03
C SER A 81 0.18 2.14 -5.96
N GLY A 82 -1.01 1.93 -5.42
CA GLY A 82 -2.12 1.22 -6.03
C GLY A 82 -2.96 1.99 -7.05
N GLY A 83 -2.42 3.03 -7.68
CA GLY A 83 -3.12 3.77 -8.73
C GLY A 83 -3.14 3.04 -10.07
N ALA A 84 -4.14 3.35 -10.91
CA ALA A 84 -4.20 2.87 -12.28
C ALA A 84 -3.18 3.61 -13.17
N PRO A 85 -2.44 2.90 -14.03
CA PRO A 85 -1.54 3.52 -14.99
C PRO A 85 -2.32 4.19 -16.12
N ARG A 86 -1.73 5.22 -16.72
CA ARG A 86 -2.28 5.86 -17.92
C ARG A 86 -2.25 4.86 -19.08
N LYS A 87 -3.39 4.66 -19.74
CA LYS A 87 -3.53 3.85 -20.93
C LYS A 87 -3.52 4.73 -22.19
N ASP A 88 -3.20 4.14 -23.34
CA ASP A 88 -3.28 4.82 -24.63
C ASP A 88 -4.70 5.35 -24.86
N GLY A 89 -4.78 6.61 -25.32
CA GLY A 89 -6.05 7.29 -25.55
C GLY A 89 -6.68 7.95 -24.30
N MET A 90 -6.18 7.71 -23.10
CA MET A 90 -6.67 8.39 -21.90
C MET A 90 -6.13 9.83 -21.81
N THR A 91 -7.01 10.76 -21.51
CA THR A 91 -6.64 12.13 -21.15
C THR A 91 -6.03 12.16 -19.73
N ARG A 92 -5.37 13.27 -19.37
CA ARG A 92 -4.92 13.48 -17.99
C ARG A 92 -6.11 13.59 -17.02
N GLU A 93 -7.22 14.12 -17.49
CA GLU A 93 -8.44 14.29 -16.73
C GLU A 93 -9.12 12.95 -16.41
N ASP A 94 -9.11 12.02 -17.36
CA ASP A 94 -9.63 10.66 -17.15
C ASP A 94 -8.80 9.91 -16.10
N LEU A 95 -7.48 10.02 -16.19
CA LEU A 95 -6.57 9.43 -15.20
C LEU A 95 -6.80 10.03 -13.81
N LEU A 96 -6.93 11.36 -13.73
CA LEU A 96 -7.20 12.05 -12.47
C LEU A 96 -8.50 11.56 -11.83
N LYS A 97 -9.60 11.52 -12.58
CA LYS A 97 -10.89 11.05 -12.09
C LYS A 97 -10.82 9.61 -11.57
N GLY A 98 -10.22 8.71 -12.35
CA GLY A 98 -10.06 7.32 -11.96
C GLY A 98 -9.22 7.13 -10.70
N ASN A 99 -8.09 7.80 -10.62
CA ASN A 99 -7.19 7.68 -9.47
C ASN A 99 -7.73 8.40 -8.21
N CYS A 100 -8.50 9.48 -8.36
CA CYS A 100 -9.22 10.06 -7.23
C CYS A 100 -10.28 9.12 -6.65
N GLN A 101 -10.97 8.34 -7.50
CA GLN A 101 -11.91 7.34 -7.02
C GLN A 101 -11.19 6.22 -6.25
N ILE A 102 -10.07 5.73 -6.76
CA ILE A 102 -9.22 4.74 -6.06
C ILE A 102 -8.74 5.30 -4.71
N ALA A 103 -8.31 6.56 -4.68
CA ALA A 103 -7.88 7.24 -3.46
C ALA A 103 -9.04 7.37 -2.44
N ALA A 104 -10.24 7.70 -2.88
CA ALA A 104 -11.41 7.77 -2.02
C ALA A 104 -11.72 6.41 -1.36
N GLU A 105 -11.75 5.35 -2.15
CA GLU A 105 -11.95 3.98 -1.66
C GLU A 105 -10.83 3.54 -0.68
N PHE A 106 -9.59 3.93 -0.97
CA PHE A 106 -8.45 3.68 -0.09
C PHE A 106 -8.60 4.40 1.25
N GLY A 107 -8.94 5.69 1.23
CA GLY A 107 -9.23 6.47 2.44
C GLY A 107 -10.40 5.90 3.26
N ASP A 108 -11.47 5.48 2.61
CA ASP A 108 -12.61 4.83 3.27
C ASP A 108 -12.22 3.51 3.94
N ASN A 109 -11.34 2.72 3.32
CA ASN A 109 -10.80 1.49 3.91
C ASN A 109 -9.93 1.78 5.15
N ILE A 110 -9.10 2.82 5.13
CA ILE A 110 -8.33 3.27 6.30
C ILE A 110 -9.27 3.60 7.44
N LYS A 111 -10.26 4.45 7.18
CA LYS A 111 -11.24 4.88 8.19
C LYS A 111 -12.00 3.71 8.80
N LYS A 112 -12.33 2.72 7.99
CA LYS A 112 -13.16 1.56 8.39
C LYS A 112 -12.36 0.51 9.15
N TYR A 113 -11.16 0.17 8.67
CA TYR A 113 -10.45 -1.02 9.13
C TYR A 113 -9.18 -0.74 9.94
N CYS A 114 -8.56 0.44 9.80
CA CYS A 114 -7.38 0.80 10.56
C CYS A 114 -7.35 2.28 11.00
N PRO A 115 -8.37 2.74 11.76
CA PRO A 115 -8.43 4.14 12.22
C PRO A 115 -7.23 4.53 13.10
N GLU A 116 -6.49 3.55 13.62
CA GLU A 116 -5.30 3.72 14.47
C GLU A 116 -3.97 3.71 13.67
N VAL A 117 -4.03 3.88 12.34
CA VAL A 117 -2.84 3.99 11.50
C VAL A 117 -2.02 5.22 11.92
N GLU A 118 -0.71 5.05 12.00
CA GLU A 118 0.19 6.12 12.44
C GLU A 118 0.66 6.99 11.28
N HIS A 119 1.01 6.37 10.14
CA HIS A 119 1.41 7.11 8.95
C HIS A 119 1.10 6.38 7.65
N VAL A 120 0.73 7.17 6.64
CA VAL A 120 0.40 6.71 5.28
C VAL A 120 1.23 7.48 4.27
N VAL A 121 1.87 6.76 3.34
CA VAL A 121 2.61 7.34 2.21
C VAL A 121 1.86 7.02 0.92
N VAL A 122 1.50 8.04 0.15
CA VAL A 122 0.78 7.93 -1.13
C VAL A 122 1.70 8.34 -2.28
N ILE A 123 1.93 7.42 -3.22
CA ILE A 123 2.88 7.65 -4.31
C ILE A 123 2.31 7.46 -5.72
N PHE A 124 1.05 7.12 -5.86
CA PHE A 124 0.44 7.01 -7.19
C PHE A 124 -0.09 8.36 -7.70
N ASN A 125 0.07 8.57 -9.00
CA ASN A 125 -0.16 9.86 -9.65
C ASN A 125 -1.64 10.15 -9.97
N PRO A 126 -2.02 11.43 -9.87
CA PRO A 126 -1.25 12.59 -9.39
C PRO A 126 -1.22 12.68 -7.87
N ALA A 127 -0.05 12.46 -7.27
CA ALA A 127 0.11 12.19 -5.84
C ALA A 127 -0.41 13.31 -4.91
N ASP A 128 -0.28 14.56 -5.33
CA ASP A 128 -0.80 15.72 -4.60
C ASP A 128 -2.33 15.69 -4.45
N VAL A 129 -3.04 15.31 -5.51
CA VAL A 129 -4.50 15.24 -5.52
C VAL A 129 -5.02 13.95 -4.88
N THR A 130 -4.36 12.82 -5.14
CA THR A 130 -4.75 11.54 -4.55
C THR A 130 -4.50 11.53 -3.05
N ALA A 131 -3.39 12.09 -2.56
CA ALA A 131 -3.12 12.24 -1.14
C ALA A 131 -4.15 13.16 -0.45
N LEU A 132 -4.55 14.27 -1.09
CA LEU A 132 -5.60 15.13 -0.56
C LEU A 132 -6.95 14.40 -0.49
N THR A 133 -7.29 13.62 -1.51
CA THR A 133 -8.52 12.82 -1.53
C THR A 133 -8.52 11.78 -0.41
N ASP A 134 -7.41 11.07 -0.23
CA ASP A 134 -7.21 10.14 0.87
C ASP A 134 -7.40 10.80 2.23
N LEU A 135 -6.79 11.97 2.43
CA LEU A 135 -6.87 12.72 3.68
C LEU A 135 -8.33 13.06 4.03
N ILE A 136 -9.11 13.49 3.03
CA ILE A 136 -10.52 13.84 3.22
C ILE A 136 -11.35 12.62 3.59
N HIS A 137 -11.14 11.49 2.91
CA HIS A 137 -11.92 10.27 3.10
C HIS A 137 -11.52 9.49 4.36
N SER A 138 -10.22 9.38 4.63
CA SER A 138 -9.71 8.64 5.79
C SER A 138 -10.00 9.33 7.12
N GLY A 139 -10.12 10.66 7.13
CA GLY A 139 -10.23 11.44 8.35
C GLY A 139 -8.92 11.53 9.15
N LEU A 140 -7.79 11.18 8.54
CA LEU A 140 -6.46 11.34 9.14
C LEU A 140 -6.09 12.82 9.33
N LYS A 141 -5.14 13.06 10.21
CA LYS A 141 -4.55 14.40 10.36
C LYS A 141 -3.51 14.62 9.25
N PRO A 142 -3.28 15.87 8.81
CA PRO A 142 -2.33 16.18 7.75
C PRO A 142 -0.90 15.66 8.00
N ASN A 143 -0.48 15.53 9.26
CA ASN A 143 0.83 15.02 9.60
C ASN A 143 0.93 13.47 9.61
N GLN A 144 -0.17 12.78 9.38
CA GLN A 144 -0.22 11.31 9.27
C GLN A 144 -0.16 10.84 7.81
N LEU A 145 -0.16 11.74 6.84
CA LEU A 145 -0.18 11.40 5.42
C LEU A 145 0.85 12.24 4.66
N THR A 146 1.61 11.56 3.78
CA THR A 146 2.65 12.17 2.93
C THR A 146 2.50 11.70 1.48
#